data_7fc4e8e813b9ef43e757ab136202207a
#
_entry.id   7fc4e8e813b9ef43e757ab136202207a
#
_cell.length_a   1.000
_cell.length_b   1.000
_cell.length_c   1.000
_cell.angle_alpha   90.00
_cell.angle_beta   90.00
_cell.angle_gamma   90.00
#
_symmetry.space_group_name_H-M   'P 1'
#
loop_
_entity.id
_entity.type
_entity.pdbx_description
1 polymer ?
#
loop_
_entity_poly.entity_id
_entity_poly.type
_entity_poly.pdbx_seq_one_letter_code
_entity_poly.pdbx_strand_id
1 'polypeptide(L)'
;MGHNDDVDPTTDVKDRGTLPGIGDETVTVLTQKGVNETVYTFGWYLDKMISDVKAKKATPVISGMVPRNYWTGTTLQSDWAFADYARQVAEARKVEYIDHTAYSVALFQSFGPTKAKTYYPNDNTHTNPEGAELNTQTFVQAVKCRCDGKSKLAKYLNKAAKAIKTPKCQPC
;
A
#
# COMPACT_ATOMS: atom_id res chain seq x y z
N MET A 1 1.50 3.20 -3.25
CA MET A 1 0.39 3.32 -4.24
C MET A 1 -0.89 2.91 -3.55
N GLY A 2 -2.05 3.23 -4.12
CA GLY A 2 -3.36 2.87 -3.59
C GLY A 2 -4.23 4.08 -3.25
N HIS A 3 -3.72 5.09 -2.56
CA HIS A 3 -4.54 6.23 -2.13
C HIS A 3 -5.00 7.13 -3.29
N ASN A 4 -4.15 7.37 -4.28
CA ASN A 4 -4.53 8.11 -5.47
C ASN A 4 -5.25 7.23 -6.49
N ASP A 5 -5.00 5.93 -6.44
CA ASP A 5 -5.65 4.95 -7.30
C ASP A 5 -7.08 4.67 -6.85
N ASP A 6 -7.36 4.83 -5.53
CA ASP A 6 -8.69 4.71 -4.90
C ASP A 6 -9.53 5.99 -5.11
N VAL A 7 -9.61 6.42 -6.34
CA VAL A 7 -10.44 7.54 -6.80
C VAL A 7 -11.14 7.08 -8.07
N ASP A 8 -12.43 7.43 -8.22
CA ASP A 8 -13.17 7.11 -9.43
C ASP A 8 -12.59 7.91 -10.61
N PRO A 9 -11.96 7.25 -11.60
CA PRO A 9 -11.32 7.93 -12.71
C PRO A 9 -12.31 8.68 -13.60
N THR A 10 -13.61 8.35 -13.54
CA THR A 10 -14.65 9.03 -14.35
C THR A 10 -15.04 10.39 -13.79
N THR A 11 -14.74 10.64 -12.50
CA THR A 11 -15.11 11.86 -11.78
C THR A 11 -13.90 12.65 -11.28
N ASP A 12 -12.70 12.11 -11.38
CA ASP A 12 -11.49 12.77 -10.87
C ASP A 12 -10.99 13.85 -11.83
N VAL A 13 -11.13 15.09 -11.40
CA VAL A 13 -10.67 16.28 -12.14
C VAL A 13 -9.16 16.45 -12.21
N LYS A 14 -8.38 15.53 -11.61
CA LYS A 14 -6.91 15.58 -11.58
C LYS A 14 -6.26 14.46 -12.40
N ASP A 15 -7.05 13.77 -13.24
CA ASP A 15 -6.59 12.65 -14.07
C ASP A 15 -5.84 11.58 -13.24
N ARG A 16 -6.42 11.19 -12.10
CA ARG A 16 -5.94 10.14 -11.21
C ARG A 16 -6.94 9.00 -11.15
N GLY A 17 -6.60 8.00 -10.39
CA GLY A 17 -7.51 6.89 -10.14
C GLY A 17 -7.36 5.77 -11.14
N THR A 18 -7.91 4.63 -10.74
CA THR A 18 -8.00 3.42 -11.55
C THR A 18 -9.36 2.79 -11.29
N LEU A 19 -9.78 1.88 -12.15
CA LEU A 19 -10.91 1.04 -11.78
C LEU A 19 -10.53 0.13 -10.60
N PRO A 20 -11.46 -0.14 -9.67
CA PRO A 20 -11.25 -1.14 -8.64
C PRO A 20 -11.15 -2.54 -9.28
N GLY A 21 -10.45 -3.46 -8.60
CA GLY A 21 -10.32 -4.84 -9.07
C GLY A 21 -8.94 -5.21 -9.62
N ILE A 22 -8.84 -6.42 -10.15
CA ILE A 22 -7.60 -7.01 -10.64
C ILE A 22 -7.71 -7.56 -12.08
N GLY A 23 -8.89 -7.44 -12.70
CA GLY A 23 -9.16 -7.88 -14.07
C GLY A 23 -8.67 -6.88 -15.11
N ASP A 24 -9.17 -7.04 -16.33
CA ASP A 24 -8.82 -6.23 -17.50
C ASP A 24 -9.94 -5.27 -17.94
N GLU A 25 -10.90 -5.04 -17.04
CA GLU A 25 -11.98 -4.07 -17.26
C GLU A 25 -11.41 -2.68 -17.50
N THR A 26 -12.09 -1.92 -18.35
CA THR A 26 -11.67 -0.59 -18.74
C THR A 26 -12.81 0.41 -18.76
N VAL A 27 -12.44 1.69 -18.63
CA VAL A 27 -13.31 2.83 -18.89
C VAL A 27 -12.55 3.86 -19.73
N THR A 28 -13.25 4.56 -20.62
CA THR A 28 -12.68 5.71 -21.33
C THR A 28 -13.06 6.98 -20.60
N VAL A 29 -12.06 7.79 -20.25
CA VAL A 29 -12.23 9.07 -19.58
C VAL A 29 -11.70 10.21 -20.45
N LEU A 30 -12.27 11.41 -20.29
CA LEU A 30 -11.75 12.62 -20.93
C LEU A 30 -10.80 13.30 -19.92
N THR A 31 -9.52 13.36 -20.26
CA THR A 31 -8.50 14.00 -19.42
C THR A 31 -8.67 15.53 -19.36
N GLN A 32 -8.04 16.20 -18.41
CA GLN A 32 -7.98 17.66 -18.31
C GLN A 32 -7.44 18.33 -19.59
N LYS A 33 -6.67 17.60 -20.39
CA LYS A 33 -6.14 18.07 -21.67
C LYS A 33 -7.11 17.88 -22.85
N GLY A 34 -8.32 17.36 -22.58
CA GLY A 34 -9.31 17.10 -23.62
C GLY A 34 -9.00 15.88 -24.52
N VAL A 35 -8.19 14.94 -24.02
CA VAL A 35 -7.83 13.72 -24.73
C VAL A 35 -8.53 12.53 -24.08
N ASN A 36 -9.10 11.64 -24.90
CA ASN A 36 -9.63 10.38 -24.41
C ASN A 36 -8.51 9.45 -23.98
N GLU A 37 -8.63 8.92 -22.76
CA GLU A 37 -7.70 7.94 -22.19
C GLU A 37 -8.47 6.69 -21.74
N THR A 38 -7.89 5.52 -21.98
CA THR A 38 -8.41 4.25 -21.47
C THR A 38 -7.77 3.95 -20.14
N VAL A 39 -8.59 3.88 -19.09
CA VAL A 39 -8.18 3.56 -17.72
C VAL A 39 -8.57 2.11 -17.40
N TYR A 40 -7.62 1.35 -16.90
CA TYR A 40 -7.76 -0.05 -16.49
C TYR A 40 -7.95 -0.19 -14.98
N THR A 41 -8.08 -1.44 -14.53
CA THR A 41 -8.10 -1.75 -13.10
C THR A 41 -6.75 -1.50 -12.45
N PHE A 42 -6.76 -1.28 -11.15
CA PHE A 42 -5.54 -1.18 -10.33
C PHE A 42 -4.64 -2.40 -10.50
N GLY A 43 -5.22 -3.59 -10.51
CA GLY A 43 -4.47 -4.82 -10.65
C GLY A 43 -3.83 -4.97 -12.03
N TRP A 44 -4.48 -4.52 -13.09
CA TRP A 44 -3.90 -4.52 -14.43
C TRP A 44 -2.61 -3.69 -14.48
N TYR A 45 -2.62 -2.49 -13.89
CA TYR A 45 -1.41 -1.65 -13.82
C TYR A 45 -0.30 -2.30 -13.01
N LEU A 46 -0.63 -2.93 -11.86
CA LEU A 46 0.37 -3.66 -11.07
C LEU A 46 0.96 -4.84 -11.85
N ASP A 47 0.12 -5.58 -12.56
CA ASP A 47 0.54 -6.71 -13.40
C ASP A 47 1.52 -6.26 -14.49
N LYS A 48 1.19 -5.16 -15.15
CA LYS A 48 2.06 -4.54 -16.14
C LYS A 48 3.40 -4.11 -15.53
N MET A 49 3.38 -3.43 -14.38
CA MET A 49 4.61 -3.03 -13.66
C MET A 49 5.48 -4.23 -13.30
N ILE A 50 4.88 -5.34 -12.83
CA ILE A 50 5.62 -6.59 -12.56
C ILE A 50 6.30 -7.10 -13.82
N SER A 51 5.58 -7.08 -14.95
CA SER A 51 6.10 -7.54 -16.24
C SER A 51 7.27 -6.67 -16.70
N ASP A 52 7.15 -5.36 -16.59
CA ASP A 52 8.18 -4.39 -16.98
C ASP A 52 9.45 -4.55 -16.11
N VAL A 53 9.29 -4.75 -14.79
CA VAL A 53 10.40 -5.00 -13.86
C VAL A 53 11.12 -6.32 -14.19
N LYS A 54 10.35 -7.41 -14.45
CA LYS A 54 10.91 -8.70 -14.83
C LYS A 54 11.64 -8.64 -16.19
N ALA A 55 11.12 -7.89 -17.15
CA ALA A 55 11.78 -7.67 -18.44
C ALA A 55 13.16 -7.00 -18.31
N LYS A 56 13.33 -6.17 -17.28
CA LYS A 56 14.63 -5.57 -16.91
C LYS A 56 15.51 -6.49 -16.05
N LYS A 57 15.15 -7.76 -15.92
CA LYS A 57 15.86 -8.77 -15.06
C LYS A 57 15.94 -8.34 -13.59
N ALA A 58 15.04 -7.48 -13.15
CA ALA A 58 14.90 -7.08 -11.74
C ALA A 58 13.85 -7.94 -11.02
N THR A 59 13.90 -7.96 -9.70
CA THR A 59 12.95 -8.69 -8.86
C THR A 59 11.87 -7.73 -8.37
N PRO A 60 10.60 -7.86 -8.80
CA PRO A 60 9.52 -7.06 -8.28
C PRO A 60 9.16 -7.50 -6.85
N VAL A 61 8.83 -6.52 -6.02
CA VAL A 61 8.25 -6.71 -4.68
C VAL A 61 7.08 -5.74 -4.56
N ILE A 62 5.93 -6.24 -4.13
CA ILE A 62 4.74 -5.42 -3.90
C ILE A 62 4.58 -5.20 -2.40
N SER A 63 4.18 -4.00 -2.02
CA SER A 63 3.84 -3.64 -0.65
C SER A 63 2.40 -3.20 -0.55
N GLY A 64 1.72 -3.59 0.51
CA GLY A 64 0.45 -2.98 0.89
C GLY A 64 0.61 -1.49 1.17
N MET A 65 -0.52 -0.76 1.12
CA MET A 65 -0.59 0.67 1.40
C MET A 65 -0.65 0.94 2.90
N VAL A 66 -0.23 2.12 3.34
CA VAL A 66 -0.45 2.57 4.72
C VAL A 66 -1.92 3.00 4.91
N PRO A 67 -2.49 2.91 6.15
CA PRO A 67 -3.87 3.32 6.38
C PRO A 67 -4.04 4.84 6.26
N ARG A 68 -5.25 5.25 5.92
CA ARG A 68 -5.72 6.60 6.21
C ARG A 68 -6.20 6.67 7.66
N ASN A 69 -6.24 7.87 8.23
CA ASN A 69 -6.70 8.11 9.60
C ASN A 69 -8.23 8.15 9.68
N TYR A 70 -8.88 7.04 9.27
CA TYR A 70 -10.33 6.89 9.31
C TYR A 70 -10.73 5.97 10.47
N TRP A 71 -11.58 6.50 11.37
CA TRP A 71 -11.99 5.82 12.58
C TRP A 71 -13.49 5.68 12.68
N THR A 72 -13.96 4.55 13.17
CA THR A 72 -15.32 4.34 13.65
C THR A 72 -15.25 4.10 15.14
N GLY A 73 -15.61 5.13 15.91
CA GLY A 73 -15.37 5.13 17.36
C GLY A 73 -13.88 5.03 17.69
N THR A 74 -13.47 3.93 18.29
CA THR A 74 -12.06 3.64 18.64
C THR A 74 -11.38 2.67 17.68
N THR A 75 -12.05 2.27 16.60
CA THR A 75 -11.54 1.30 15.63
C THR A 75 -11.05 2.00 14.37
N LEU A 76 -9.76 1.84 14.06
CA LEU A 76 -9.17 2.30 12.82
C LEU A 76 -9.61 1.39 11.67
N GLN A 77 -9.94 1.98 10.52
CA GLN A 77 -10.24 1.20 9.31
C GLN A 77 -9.04 0.31 8.96
N SER A 78 -9.30 -0.98 8.78
CA SER A 78 -8.29 -2.01 8.46
C SER A 78 -8.49 -2.68 7.10
N ASP A 79 -9.70 -2.60 6.56
CA ASP A 79 -10.11 -3.16 5.28
C ASP A 79 -9.86 -2.17 4.14
N TRP A 80 -8.74 -2.35 3.46
CA TRP A 80 -8.33 -1.52 2.34
C TRP A 80 -8.34 -2.34 1.06
N ALA A 81 -9.37 -2.14 0.22
CA ALA A 81 -9.57 -2.90 -1.01
C ALA A 81 -8.32 -2.88 -1.91
N PHE A 82 -7.66 -1.72 -2.07
CA PHE A 82 -6.46 -1.61 -2.90
C PHE A 82 -5.23 -2.31 -2.31
N ALA A 83 -5.17 -2.50 -0.99
CA ALA A 83 -4.16 -3.36 -0.38
C ALA A 83 -4.43 -4.84 -0.67
N ASP A 84 -5.70 -5.24 -0.66
CA ASP A 84 -6.10 -6.60 -1.00
C ASP A 84 -5.89 -6.91 -2.49
N TYR A 85 -6.23 -5.99 -3.39
CA TYR A 85 -5.90 -6.14 -4.83
C TYR A 85 -4.39 -6.31 -5.04
N ALA A 86 -3.56 -5.51 -4.36
CA ALA A 86 -2.11 -5.63 -4.43
C ALA A 86 -1.63 -7.01 -3.97
N ARG A 87 -2.22 -7.56 -2.89
CA ARG A 87 -1.92 -8.90 -2.39
C ARG A 87 -2.34 -9.97 -3.41
N GLN A 88 -3.56 -9.91 -3.94
CA GLN A 88 -4.07 -10.86 -4.94
C GLN A 88 -3.17 -10.89 -6.20
N VAL A 89 -2.78 -9.74 -6.73
CA VAL A 89 -1.87 -9.67 -7.89
C VAL A 89 -0.51 -10.28 -7.55
N ALA A 90 0.04 -10.00 -6.36
CA ALA A 90 1.32 -10.57 -5.93
C ALA A 90 1.26 -12.11 -5.88
N GLU A 91 0.19 -12.66 -5.33
CA GLU A 91 -0.08 -14.11 -5.27
C GLU A 91 -0.19 -14.72 -6.67
N ALA A 92 -1.03 -14.15 -7.53
CA ALA A 92 -1.26 -14.63 -8.90
C ALA A 92 0.05 -14.63 -9.72
N ARG A 93 0.89 -13.61 -9.56
CA ARG A 93 2.16 -13.46 -10.28
C ARG A 93 3.34 -14.11 -9.58
N LYS A 94 3.13 -14.76 -8.41
CA LYS A 94 4.15 -15.40 -7.58
C LYS A 94 5.34 -14.46 -7.31
N VAL A 95 5.01 -13.21 -6.95
CA VAL A 95 5.97 -12.21 -6.48
C VAL A 95 5.81 -11.96 -4.99
N GLU A 96 6.85 -11.42 -4.39
CA GLU A 96 6.83 -11.14 -2.96
C GLU A 96 5.84 -10.02 -2.63
N TYR A 97 5.00 -10.26 -1.61
CA TYR A 97 4.15 -9.25 -0.99
C TYR A 97 4.64 -8.92 0.42
N ILE A 98 4.75 -7.64 0.74
CA ILE A 98 5.06 -7.13 2.08
C ILE A 98 3.76 -6.55 2.65
N ASP A 99 3.24 -7.16 3.68
CA ASP A 99 1.99 -6.72 4.32
C ASP A 99 2.23 -5.49 5.21
N HIS A 100 2.63 -4.38 4.60
CA HIS A 100 2.83 -3.13 5.29
C HIS A 100 1.52 -2.59 5.88
N THR A 101 0.38 -2.86 5.25
CA THR A 101 -0.94 -2.42 5.70
C THR A 101 -1.24 -2.95 7.09
N ALA A 102 -1.13 -4.26 7.33
CA ALA A 102 -1.44 -4.87 8.62
C ALA A 102 -0.56 -4.30 9.75
N TYR A 103 0.76 -4.14 9.49
CA TYR A 103 1.68 -3.60 10.50
C TYR A 103 1.43 -2.13 10.80
N SER A 104 1.10 -1.32 9.79
CA SER A 104 0.78 0.10 9.98
C SER A 104 -0.56 0.26 10.70
N VAL A 105 -1.59 -0.49 10.30
CA VAL A 105 -2.90 -0.48 10.98
C VAL A 105 -2.73 -0.85 12.45
N ALA A 106 -2.02 -1.94 12.75
CA ALA A 106 -1.81 -2.38 14.14
C ALA A 106 -1.13 -1.32 14.99
N LEU A 107 -0.12 -0.63 14.45
CA LEU A 107 0.58 0.44 15.17
C LEU A 107 -0.32 1.64 15.41
N PHE A 108 -0.95 2.19 14.36
CA PHE A 108 -1.81 3.38 14.52
C PHE A 108 -3.05 3.08 15.36
N GLN A 109 -3.64 1.88 15.23
CA GLN A 109 -4.71 1.40 16.11
C GLN A 109 -4.30 1.45 17.58
N SER A 110 -3.06 1.06 17.92
CA SER A 110 -2.58 1.05 19.30
C SER A 110 -2.49 2.44 19.94
N PHE A 111 -2.39 3.50 19.13
CA PHE A 111 -2.36 4.87 19.60
C PHE A 111 -3.76 5.42 19.95
N GLY A 112 -4.80 4.87 19.33
CA GLY A 112 -6.15 5.42 19.38
C GLY A 112 -6.32 6.70 18.54
N PRO A 113 -7.56 7.15 18.32
CA PRO A 113 -7.86 8.23 17.36
C PRO A 113 -7.21 9.57 17.71
N THR A 114 -7.16 9.94 18.98
CA THR A 114 -6.61 11.23 19.42
C THR A 114 -5.11 11.33 19.15
N LYS A 115 -4.32 10.33 19.54
CA LYS A 115 -2.88 10.34 19.30
C LYS A 115 -2.56 10.10 17.83
N ALA A 116 -3.26 9.20 17.15
CA ALA A 116 -3.04 8.97 15.72
C ALA A 116 -3.24 10.26 14.91
N LYS A 117 -4.24 11.10 15.24
CA LYS A 117 -4.48 12.38 14.55
C LYS A 117 -3.28 13.32 14.59
N THR A 118 -2.43 13.28 15.60
CA THR A 118 -1.24 14.14 15.66
C THR A 118 -0.21 13.84 14.57
N TYR A 119 -0.24 12.64 14.00
CA TYR A 119 0.60 12.25 12.87
C TYR A 119 0.01 12.60 11.50
N TYR A 120 -1.26 13.05 11.46
CA TYR A 120 -1.97 13.47 10.25
C TYR A 120 -2.49 14.92 10.42
N PRO A 121 -1.60 15.93 10.48
CA PRO A 121 -1.99 17.28 10.89
C PRO A 121 -2.95 17.96 9.92
N ASN A 122 -2.76 17.77 8.62
CA ASN A 122 -3.46 18.54 7.58
C ASN A 122 -4.70 17.81 7.04
N ASP A 123 -4.65 16.49 6.94
CA ASP A 123 -5.75 15.68 6.40
C ASP A 123 -5.75 14.28 7.05
N ASN A 124 -6.42 13.31 6.42
CA ASN A 124 -6.45 11.93 6.93
C ASN A 124 -5.55 10.97 6.13
N THR A 125 -4.74 11.47 5.21
CA THR A 125 -3.94 10.64 4.29
C THR A 125 -2.43 10.87 4.46
N HIS A 126 -2.01 12.14 4.58
CA HIS A 126 -0.61 12.52 4.59
C HIS A 126 -0.09 12.67 6.01
N THR A 127 0.92 11.89 6.33
CA THR A 127 1.58 11.95 7.64
C THR A 127 2.61 13.09 7.68
N ASN A 128 2.85 13.60 8.90
CA ASN A 128 4.02 14.42 9.19
C ASN A 128 5.32 13.56 9.22
N PRO A 129 6.50 14.17 9.39
CA PRO A 129 7.77 13.42 9.43
C PRO A 129 7.81 12.31 10.48
N GLU A 130 7.26 12.54 11.67
CA GLU A 130 7.19 11.54 12.73
C GLU A 130 6.30 10.34 12.33
N GLY A 131 5.16 10.60 11.70
CA GLY A 131 4.29 9.56 11.17
C GLY A 131 4.94 8.79 10.00
N ALA A 132 5.74 9.47 9.17
CA ALA A 132 6.51 8.81 8.11
C ALA A 132 7.60 7.89 8.70
N GLU A 133 8.25 8.28 9.79
CA GLU A 133 9.20 7.43 10.52
C GLU A 133 8.50 6.18 11.07
N LEU A 134 7.31 6.34 11.66
CA LEU A 134 6.50 5.20 12.13
C LEU A 134 6.14 4.25 10.99
N ASN A 135 5.75 4.77 9.83
CA ASN A 135 5.49 3.96 8.64
C ASN A 135 6.76 3.23 8.14
N THR A 136 7.93 3.87 8.22
CA THR A 136 9.21 3.22 7.92
C THR A 136 9.47 2.05 8.89
N GLN A 137 9.21 2.24 10.17
CA GLN A 137 9.39 1.17 11.17
C GLN A 137 8.45 0.00 10.90
N THR A 138 7.16 0.26 10.60
CA THR A 138 6.19 -0.80 10.30
C THR A 138 6.51 -1.53 9.00
N PHE A 139 7.02 -0.83 7.98
CA PHE A 139 7.52 -1.50 6.78
C PHE A 139 8.67 -2.47 7.07
N VAL A 140 9.66 -2.04 7.85
CA VAL A 140 10.77 -2.90 8.27
C VAL A 140 10.28 -4.09 9.09
N GLN A 141 9.30 -3.89 9.96
CA GLN A 141 8.67 -4.97 10.73
C GLN A 141 8.00 -6.00 9.79
N ALA A 142 7.24 -5.54 8.79
CA ALA A 142 6.62 -6.41 7.80
C ALA A 142 7.67 -7.20 6.99
N VAL A 143 8.78 -6.57 6.60
CA VAL A 143 9.91 -7.24 5.94
C VAL A 143 10.52 -8.33 6.82
N LYS A 144 10.65 -8.11 8.14
CA LYS A 144 11.23 -9.06 9.10
C LYS A 144 10.27 -10.20 9.47
N CYS A 145 8.96 -9.96 9.36
CA CYS A 145 7.89 -10.85 9.81
C CYS A 145 7.08 -11.46 8.66
N ARG A 146 7.69 -11.68 7.52
CA ARG A 146 6.98 -12.33 6.43
C ARG A 146 6.55 -13.75 6.81
N CYS A 147 5.39 -14.17 6.30
CA CYS A 147 4.71 -15.44 6.60
C CYS A 147 5.52 -16.69 6.30
N ASP A 148 6.31 -16.67 5.22
CA ASP A 148 7.23 -17.76 4.87
C ASP A 148 8.63 -17.59 5.49
N GLY A 149 8.76 -16.64 6.40
CA GLY A 149 9.96 -16.40 7.20
C GLY A 149 11.14 -15.76 6.47
N LYS A 150 11.02 -15.44 5.18
CA LYS A 150 12.17 -15.00 4.37
C LYS A 150 11.81 -13.95 3.33
N SER A 151 11.77 -12.68 3.74
CA SER A 151 11.71 -11.59 2.74
C SER A 151 13.03 -11.48 1.97
N LYS A 152 12.95 -11.32 0.65
CA LYS A 152 14.11 -11.02 -0.20
C LYS A 152 14.76 -9.69 0.17
N LEU A 153 13.99 -8.77 0.75
CA LEU A 153 14.49 -7.47 1.21
C LEU A 153 15.25 -7.55 2.53
N ALA A 154 15.02 -8.58 3.36
CA ALA A 154 15.61 -8.68 4.69
C ALA A 154 17.14 -8.64 4.69
N LYS A 155 17.79 -9.19 3.64
CA LYS A 155 19.25 -9.17 3.48
C LYS A 155 19.83 -7.76 3.24
N TYR A 156 19.03 -6.83 2.79
CA TYR A 156 19.44 -5.44 2.51
C TYR A 156 19.22 -4.50 3.69
N LEU A 157 18.60 -4.96 4.78
CA LEU A 157 18.41 -4.15 5.97
C LEU A 157 19.76 -3.74 6.57
N ASN A 158 19.97 -2.45 6.77
CA ASN A 158 21.15 -1.92 7.45
C ASN A 158 21.09 -2.17 8.98
N LYS A 159 22.11 -1.77 9.71
CA LYS A 159 22.21 -1.98 11.17
C LYS A 159 21.03 -1.33 11.92
N ALA A 160 20.61 -0.13 11.56
CA ALA A 160 19.50 0.57 12.19
C ALA A 160 18.17 -0.18 11.97
N ALA A 161 17.87 -0.57 10.72
CA ALA A 161 16.67 -1.34 10.41
C ALA A 161 16.65 -2.72 11.09
N LYS A 162 17.81 -3.41 11.17
CA LYS A 162 17.92 -4.67 11.91
C LYS A 162 17.63 -4.51 13.41
N ALA A 163 17.96 -3.35 14.00
CA ALA A 163 17.71 -3.04 15.40
C ALA A 163 16.24 -2.71 15.72
N ILE A 164 15.41 -2.38 14.73
CA ILE A 164 13.98 -2.15 14.93
C ILE A 164 13.34 -3.39 15.55
N LYS A 165 12.76 -3.24 16.75
CA LYS A 165 12.06 -4.34 17.42
C LYS A 165 10.84 -4.75 16.61
N THR A 166 10.67 -6.04 16.44
CA THR A 166 9.50 -6.62 15.80
C THR A 166 8.52 -7.04 16.89
N PRO A 167 7.28 -6.57 16.87
CA PRO A 167 6.23 -7.15 17.71
C PRO A 167 6.02 -8.61 17.29
N LYS A 168 5.14 -9.33 18.00
CA LYS A 168 4.70 -10.65 17.53
C LYS A 168 4.24 -10.52 16.08
N CYS A 169 4.81 -11.35 15.19
CA CYS A 169 4.45 -11.28 13.78
C CYS A 169 2.95 -11.51 13.60
N GLN A 170 2.33 -10.72 12.72
CA GLN A 170 0.92 -10.88 12.40
C GLN A 170 0.68 -12.26 11.78
N PRO A 171 -0.45 -12.91 12.05
CA PRO A 171 -0.82 -14.15 11.38
C PRO A 171 -0.88 -13.93 9.86
N CYS A 172 -0.56 -14.98 9.16
CA CYS A 172 -0.76 -15.02 7.70
C CYS A 172 -2.20 -15.30 7.32
#